data_1f990ae6cf8981638241ae901cab968b
#
_entry.id   1f990ae6cf8981638241ae901cab968b
#
_cell.length_a   1.000
_cell.length_b   1.000
_cell.length_c   1.000
_cell.angle_alpha   90.00
_cell.angle_beta   90.00
_cell.angle_gamma   90.00
#
_symmetry.space_group_name_H-M   'P 1'
#
loop_
_entity.id
_entity.type
_entity.pdbx_description
1 polymer ?
#
loop_
_entity_poly.entity_id
_entity_poly.type
_entity_poly.pdbx_seq_one_letter_code
_entity_poly.pdbx_strand_id
1 'polypeptide(L)'
;MNTAERVAELINGWRGQGFTKAELAVKIADACLGWPYVWGGAGQICNTTNRQTYANRSSCPEAEAEVIIKKCQALNGKSCSGCKWFPGGTTRFFDCRGFTRWVLAQVGITINGAGATSQWNDNANWASKGTIGSLPANTVCCLFKKVDDKMNHTGLYIGGGQVIHCSGEVKREAVSNKSWTHFAIPKGIEGDTPAWRPTIRRGSSGDDVKYAQEILLGLGYDLGTYGADGKFGGKTESAVKAFQRENGLNADGIVGPLTWEALEKAKPDGALYTVTIPHVTKFKAEALVKDYAGASMKKEE
;
A
#
# COMPACT_ATOMS: atom_id res chain seq x y z
N MET A 1 -10.97 -9.82 5.43
CA MET A 1 -10.17 -10.96 5.92
C MET A 1 -8.71 -10.75 5.53
N ASN A 2 -7.86 -10.29 6.45
CA ASN A 2 -6.40 -10.19 6.25
C ASN A 2 -5.72 -11.17 7.21
N THR A 3 -5.77 -12.46 6.89
CA THR A 3 -5.03 -13.47 7.63
C THR A 3 -3.61 -13.56 7.07
N ALA A 4 -2.61 -13.99 7.85
CA ALA A 4 -1.25 -14.18 7.35
C ALA A 4 -1.17 -15.28 6.28
N GLU A 5 -2.09 -16.23 6.29
CA GLU A 5 -2.26 -17.19 5.19
C GLU A 5 -2.62 -16.45 3.90
N ARG A 6 -3.60 -15.55 3.95
CA ARG A 6 -3.96 -14.73 2.80
C ARG A 6 -2.80 -13.83 2.36
N VAL A 7 -2.04 -13.25 3.28
CA VAL A 7 -0.84 -12.47 2.91
C VAL A 7 0.23 -13.37 2.30
N ALA A 8 0.44 -14.58 2.80
CA ALA A 8 1.35 -15.55 2.19
C ALA A 8 0.87 -16.01 0.80
N GLU A 9 -0.41 -16.28 0.64
CA GLU A 9 -1.03 -16.60 -0.66
C GLU A 9 -0.91 -15.43 -1.64
N LEU A 10 -1.18 -14.20 -1.19
CA LEU A 10 -1.00 -12.99 -2.00
C LEU A 10 0.46 -12.81 -2.40
N ILE A 11 1.41 -12.95 -1.47
CA ILE A 11 2.84 -12.86 -1.78
C ILE A 11 3.24 -13.90 -2.83
N ASN A 12 2.78 -15.13 -2.68
CA ASN A 12 3.05 -16.20 -3.64
C ASN A 12 2.40 -15.92 -5.00
N GLY A 13 1.17 -15.42 -5.00
CA GLY A 13 0.47 -15.01 -6.22
C GLY A 13 1.17 -13.85 -6.93
N TRP A 14 1.68 -12.87 -6.19
CA TRP A 14 2.37 -11.71 -6.77
C TRP A 14 3.76 -12.04 -7.31
N ARG A 15 4.52 -12.97 -6.68
CA ARG A 15 5.87 -13.37 -7.13
C ARG A 15 5.92 -13.88 -8.57
N GLY A 16 4.81 -14.40 -9.10
CA GLY A 16 4.70 -14.88 -10.48
C GLY A 16 4.24 -13.84 -11.51
N GLN A 17 3.93 -12.60 -11.08
CA GLN A 17 3.26 -11.60 -11.93
C GLN A 17 4.20 -10.53 -12.52
N GLY A 18 5.52 -10.69 -12.41
CA GLY A 18 6.49 -9.77 -13.03
C GLY A 18 6.69 -8.44 -12.28
N PHE A 19 6.19 -8.31 -11.05
CA PHE A 19 6.46 -7.13 -10.23
C PHE A 19 7.93 -6.98 -9.89
N THR A 20 8.42 -5.74 -9.88
CA THR A 20 9.74 -5.42 -9.33
C THR A 20 9.77 -5.69 -7.82
N LYS A 21 10.97 -5.80 -7.24
CA LYS A 21 11.10 -5.96 -5.78
C LYS A 21 10.50 -4.78 -5.01
N ALA A 22 10.63 -3.56 -5.56
CA ALA A 22 10.05 -2.35 -4.98
C ALA A 22 8.53 -2.42 -4.93
N GLU A 23 7.88 -2.74 -6.03
CA GLU A 23 6.42 -2.89 -6.12
C GLU A 23 5.91 -3.98 -5.18
N LEU A 24 6.59 -5.12 -5.17
CA LEU A 24 6.23 -6.23 -4.30
C LEU A 24 6.39 -5.86 -2.81
N ALA A 25 7.47 -5.16 -2.44
CA ALA A 25 7.67 -4.69 -1.06
C ALA A 25 6.55 -3.75 -0.60
N VAL A 26 6.09 -2.86 -1.47
CA VAL A 26 4.98 -1.96 -1.18
C VAL A 26 3.67 -2.73 -0.98
N LYS A 27 3.33 -3.66 -1.88
CA LYS A 27 2.13 -4.50 -1.76
C LYS A 27 2.11 -5.30 -0.45
N ILE A 28 3.23 -5.87 -0.08
CA ILE A 28 3.38 -6.63 1.16
C ILE A 28 3.21 -5.71 2.39
N ALA A 29 3.84 -4.54 2.37
CA ALA A 29 3.71 -3.57 3.46
C ALA A 29 2.27 -3.11 3.64
N ASP A 30 1.57 -2.88 2.54
CA ASP A 30 0.17 -2.46 2.52
C ASP A 30 -0.78 -3.54 3.05
N ALA A 31 -0.54 -4.79 2.69
CA ALA A 31 -1.29 -5.94 3.19
C ALA A 31 -1.14 -6.15 4.70
N CYS A 32 -0.11 -5.57 5.32
CA CYS A 32 0.14 -5.65 6.77
C CYS A 32 -0.53 -4.52 7.57
N LEU A 33 -1.21 -3.57 6.94
CA LEU A 33 -1.85 -2.45 7.64
C LEU A 33 -2.79 -2.94 8.76
N GLY A 34 -2.71 -2.29 9.92
CA GLY A 34 -3.46 -2.65 11.12
C GLY A 34 -2.89 -3.81 11.93
N TRP A 35 -1.78 -4.43 11.53
CA TRP A 35 -1.14 -5.48 12.32
C TRP A 35 -0.44 -4.90 13.57
N PRO A 36 -0.45 -5.65 14.70
CA PRO A 36 -0.06 -5.09 15.98
C PRO A 36 1.44 -4.83 16.14
N TYR A 37 1.77 -3.78 16.87
CA TYR A 37 3.10 -3.53 17.39
C TYR A 37 3.38 -4.39 18.62
N VAL A 38 4.57 -5.01 18.64
CA VAL A 38 5.17 -5.64 19.83
C VAL A 38 6.65 -5.32 19.81
N TRP A 39 7.16 -4.80 20.90
CA TRP A 39 8.58 -4.47 21.05
C TRP A 39 9.47 -5.70 20.75
N GLY A 40 10.48 -5.53 19.89
CA GLY A 40 11.33 -6.62 19.43
C GLY A 40 10.68 -7.58 18.43
N GLY A 41 9.42 -7.38 18.07
CA GLY A 41 8.69 -8.21 17.11
C GLY A 41 9.28 -8.13 15.70
N ALA A 42 9.34 -9.27 15.02
CA ALA A 42 9.94 -9.41 13.68
C ALA A 42 9.14 -10.36 12.78
N GLY A 43 7.83 -10.36 12.91
CA GLY A 43 6.94 -11.16 12.09
C GLY A 43 6.49 -12.49 12.72
N GLN A 44 6.60 -12.63 14.02
CA GLN A 44 6.04 -13.80 14.73
C GLN A 44 4.52 -13.77 14.70
N ILE A 45 3.90 -14.96 14.69
CA ILE A 45 2.45 -15.09 14.79
C ILE A 45 1.97 -14.52 16.12
N CYS A 46 0.91 -13.72 16.08
CA CYS A 46 0.29 -13.13 17.25
C CYS A 46 -0.55 -14.19 17.96
N ASN A 47 -0.01 -14.78 19.01
CA ASN A 47 -0.70 -15.66 19.95
C ASN A 47 -0.26 -15.37 21.39
N THR A 48 -0.94 -15.97 22.35
CA THR A 48 -0.67 -15.77 23.79
C THR A 48 0.77 -16.11 24.14
N THR A 49 1.25 -17.27 23.68
CA THR A 49 2.61 -17.76 23.97
C THR A 49 3.67 -16.78 23.47
N ASN A 50 3.58 -16.37 22.21
CA ASN A 50 4.53 -15.42 21.64
C ASN A 50 4.46 -14.06 22.32
N ARG A 51 3.26 -13.56 22.63
CA ARG A 51 3.08 -12.29 23.35
C ARG A 51 3.73 -12.35 24.74
N GLN A 52 3.48 -13.41 25.51
CA GLN A 52 4.07 -13.59 26.82
C GLN A 52 5.60 -13.73 26.75
N THR A 53 6.11 -14.51 25.79
CA THR A 53 7.54 -14.65 25.56
C THR A 53 8.22 -13.31 25.32
N TYR A 54 7.59 -12.43 24.52
CA TYR A 54 8.16 -11.11 24.23
C TYR A 54 8.07 -10.13 25.39
N ALA A 55 7.00 -10.17 26.19
CA ALA A 55 6.88 -9.37 27.42
C ALA A 55 7.91 -9.80 28.48
N ASN A 56 8.23 -11.09 28.57
CA ASN A 56 9.14 -11.65 29.58
C ASN A 56 10.62 -11.59 29.18
N ARG A 57 10.96 -11.08 28.00
CA ARG A 57 12.38 -10.95 27.59
C ARG A 57 13.12 -9.99 28.50
N SER A 58 14.29 -10.38 28.97
CA SER A 58 15.16 -9.50 29.77
C SER A 58 15.56 -8.18 29.05
N SER A 59 15.56 -8.20 27.72
CA SER A 59 15.81 -7.04 26.88
C SER A 59 14.57 -6.17 26.64
N CYS A 60 13.37 -6.59 27.06
CA CYS A 60 12.15 -5.80 26.91
C CYS A 60 12.07 -4.77 28.03
N PRO A 61 12.01 -3.46 27.72
CA PRO A 61 11.77 -2.45 28.74
C PRO A 61 10.44 -2.71 29.48
N GLU A 62 10.39 -2.45 30.77
CA GLU A 62 9.20 -2.69 31.61
C GLU A 62 7.95 -2.00 31.03
N ALA A 63 8.06 -0.74 30.63
CA ALA A 63 6.97 -0.01 30.01
C ALA A 63 6.44 -0.67 28.72
N GLU A 64 7.33 -1.27 27.92
CA GLU A 64 6.93 -2.00 26.69
C GLU A 64 6.31 -3.36 27.04
N ALA A 65 6.80 -4.05 28.06
CA ALA A 65 6.21 -5.29 28.57
C ALA A 65 4.76 -5.05 29.05
N GLU A 66 4.52 -3.99 29.80
CA GLU A 66 3.18 -3.58 30.23
C GLU A 66 2.25 -3.30 29.03
N VAL A 67 2.76 -2.59 28.00
CA VAL A 67 2.00 -2.32 26.78
C VAL A 67 1.64 -3.62 26.04
N ILE A 68 2.57 -4.58 25.93
CA ILE A 68 2.32 -5.88 25.32
C ILE A 68 1.20 -6.62 26.05
N ILE A 69 1.28 -6.69 27.39
CA ILE A 69 0.30 -7.38 28.25
C ILE A 69 -1.06 -6.66 28.15
N LYS A 70 -1.08 -5.35 28.37
CA LYS A 70 -2.31 -4.53 28.35
C LYS A 70 -3.07 -4.63 27.03
N LYS A 71 -2.38 -4.65 25.91
CA LYS A 71 -3.01 -4.74 24.57
C LYS A 71 -3.40 -6.16 24.18
N CYS A 72 -2.88 -7.19 24.81
CA CYS A 72 -3.21 -8.58 24.51
C CYS A 72 -4.44 -9.02 25.30
N GLN A 73 -5.59 -9.16 24.63
CA GLN A 73 -6.82 -9.59 25.32
C GLN A 73 -6.68 -10.95 26.01
N ALA A 74 -5.93 -11.89 25.43
CA ALA A 74 -5.74 -13.20 26.01
C ALA A 74 -4.89 -13.18 27.29
N LEU A 75 -3.90 -12.29 27.38
CA LEU A 75 -3.11 -12.10 28.61
C LEU A 75 -3.92 -11.40 29.70
N ASN A 76 -5.06 -10.80 29.37
CA ASN A 76 -6.03 -10.21 30.32
C ASN A 76 -7.26 -11.09 30.51
N GLY A 77 -7.16 -12.40 30.35
CA GLY A 77 -8.21 -13.37 30.65
C GLY A 77 -9.38 -13.40 29.66
N LYS A 78 -9.25 -12.76 28.48
CA LYS A 78 -10.27 -12.77 27.42
C LYS A 78 -9.85 -13.70 26.28
N SER A 79 -10.83 -14.17 25.49
CA SER A 79 -10.53 -15.03 24.33
C SER A 79 -9.83 -14.25 23.21
N CYS A 80 -8.82 -14.88 22.58
CA CYS A 80 -8.24 -14.38 21.34
C CYS A 80 -9.24 -14.27 20.18
N SER A 81 -10.28 -15.09 20.17
CA SER A 81 -11.29 -15.10 19.08
C SER A 81 -12.03 -13.79 18.91
N GLY A 82 -12.17 -12.99 19.99
CA GLY A 82 -12.75 -11.65 19.98
C GLY A 82 -11.74 -10.51 19.78
N CYS A 83 -10.45 -10.83 19.59
CA CYS A 83 -9.42 -9.81 19.44
C CYS A 83 -9.39 -9.27 18.01
N LYS A 84 -9.36 -7.92 17.85
CA LYS A 84 -9.28 -7.28 16.52
C LYS A 84 -8.07 -7.73 15.68
N TRP A 85 -7.04 -8.27 16.31
CA TRP A 85 -5.82 -8.75 15.67
C TRP A 85 -5.80 -10.27 15.47
N PHE A 86 -6.89 -10.98 15.74
CA PHE A 86 -6.97 -12.44 15.66
C PHE A 86 -8.02 -12.98 14.66
N PRO A 87 -8.21 -12.41 13.48
CA PRO A 87 -9.06 -13.05 12.48
C PRO A 87 -8.33 -14.28 11.92
N GLY A 88 -8.63 -15.46 12.48
CA GLY A 88 -8.10 -16.74 11.98
C GLY A 88 -6.72 -17.17 12.50
N GLY A 89 -6.17 -16.52 13.54
CA GLY A 89 -4.95 -17.01 14.22
C GLY A 89 -3.62 -16.78 13.48
N THR A 90 -3.59 -15.98 12.44
CA THR A 90 -2.43 -15.87 11.54
C THR A 90 -1.82 -14.47 11.46
N THR A 91 -2.40 -13.48 12.16
CA THR A 91 -1.83 -12.13 12.25
C THR A 91 -0.44 -12.16 12.87
N ARG A 92 0.48 -11.38 12.31
CA ARG A 92 1.84 -11.24 12.82
C ARG A 92 2.00 -9.94 13.59
N PHE A 93 3.06 -9.84 14.38
CA PHE A 93 3.41 -8.62 15.08
C PHE A 93 4.84 -8.19 14.79
N PHE A 94 5.08 -6.88 14.90
CA PHE A 94 6.35 -6.26 14.58
C PHE A 94 6.70 -5.14 15.58
N ASP A 95 7.97 -4.85 15.75
CA ASP A 95 8.43 -3.50 16.03
C ASP A 95 8.73 -2.75 14.73
N CYS A 96 9.20 -1.50 14.81
CA CYS A 96 9.45 -0.69 13.62
C CYS A 96 10.50 -1.31 12.67
N ARG A 97 11.61 -1.82 13.21
CA ARG A 97 12.68 -2.44 12.42
C ARG A 97 12.32 -3.84 11.95
N GLY A 98 11.61 -4.59 12.78
CA GLY A 98 11.15 -5.94 12.44
C GLY A 98 10.18 -5.92 11.27
N PHE A 99 9.34 -4.89 11.19
CA PHE A 99 8.44 -4.66 10.06
C PHE A 99 9.22 -4.43 8.76
N THR A 100 10.12 -3.45 8.73
CA THR A 100 10.88 -3.15 7.51
C THR A 100 11.74 -4.32 7.06
N ARG A 101 12.41 -5.00 8.00
CA ARG A 101 13.19 -6.21 7.71
C ARG A 101 12.35 -7.34 7.14
N TRP A 102 11.21 -7.60 7.75
CA TRP A 102 10.34 -8.69 7.31
C TRP A 102 9.79 -8.44 5.92
N VAL A 103 9.31 -7.22 5.63
CA VAL A 103 8.82 -6.85 4.30
C VAL A 103 9.92 -7.03 3.24
N LEU A 104 11.11 -6.48 3.48
CA LEU A 104 12.23 -6.56 2.54
C LEU A 104 12.72 -8.00 2.36
N ALA A 105 12.73 -8.82 3.42
CA ALA A 105 13.07 -10.23 3.32
C ALA A 105 12.10 -11.02 2.40
N GLN A 106 10.82 -10.65 2.34
CA GLN A 106 9.86 -11.29 1.43
C GLN A 106 10.21 -11.07 -0.06
N VAL A 107 10.96 -10.02 -0.36
CA VAL A 107 11.45 -9.71 -1.73
C VAL A 107 12.93 -10.06 -1.92
N GLY A 108 13.50 -10.85 -1.01
CA GLY A 108 14.88 -11.33 -1.10
C GLY A 108 15.95 -10.30 -0.74
N ILE A 109 15.60 -9.28 0.04
CA ILE A 109 16.52 -8.25 0.53
C ILE A 109 16.74 -8.43 2.04
N THR A 110 17.99 -8.63 2.42
CA THR A 110 18.39 -8.79 3.83
C THR A 110 18.89 -7.46 4.38
N ILE A 111 18.32 -7.01 5.49
CA ILE A 111 18.79 -5.85 6.26
C ILE A 111 19.33 -6.34 7.60
N ASN A 112 20.63 -6.14 7.82
CA ASN A 112 21.30 -6.49 9.07
C ASN A 112 21.10 -5.39 10.13
N GLY A 113 21.31 -5.75 11.39
CA GLY A 113 21.25 -4.83 12.52
C GLY A 113 20.11 -5.14 13.49
N ALA A 114 20.45 -5.08 14.79
CA ALA A 114 19.55 -5.41 15.89
C ALA A 114 18.61 -4.26 16.30
N GLY A 115 18.79 -3.05 15.77
CA GLY A 115 18.00 -1.86 16.04
C GLY A 115 18.07 -0.89 14.87
N ALA A 116 17.25 0.17 14.86
CA ALA A 116 17.27 1.17 13.78
C ALA A 116 18.66 1.83 13.61
N THR A 117 19.35 2.14 14.71
CA THR A 117 20.71 2.67 14.68
C THR A 117 21.70 1.70 14.05
N SER A 118 21.69 0.42 14.45
CA SER A 118 22.61 -0.58 13.89
C SER A 118 22.27 -0.91 12.44
N GLN A 119 21.00 -0.90 12.02
CA GLN A 119 20.62 -1.00 10.63
C GLN A 119 21.19 0.17 9.80
N TRP A 120 21.00 1.40 10.28
CA TRP A 120 21.52 2.60 9.63
C TRP A 120 23.05 2.56 9.48
N ASN A 121 23.76 2.15 10.52
CA ASN A 121 25.23 2.15 10.54
C ASN A 121 25.87 1.05 9.70
N ASP A 122 25.14 -0.03 9.42
CA ASP A 122 25.66 -1.11 8.58
C ASP A 122 25.57 -0.75 7.09
N ASN A 123 26.66 -0.24 6.55
CA ASN A 123 26.75 0.18 5.15
C ASN A 123 26.61 -1.00 4.16
N ALA A 124 26.69 -2.24 4.62
CA ALA A 124 26.43 -3.40 3.77
C ALA A 124 24.95 -3.45 3.31
N ASN A 125 24.03 -2.88 4.09
CA ASN A 125 22.61 -2.85 3.79
C ASN A 125 22.23 -1.89 2.65
N TRP A 126 23.02 -0.82 2.41
CA TRP A 126 22.54 0.35 1.68
C TRP A 126 23.31 0.63 0.40
N ALA A 127 22.59 0.89 -0.69
CA ALA A 127 23.14 1.42 -1.92
C ALA A 127 23.42 2.93 -1.80
N SER A 128 22.56 3.65 -1.11
CA SER A 128 22.75 5.08 -0.81
C SER A 128 22.02 5.48 0.46
N LYS A 129 22.47 6.59 1.07
CA LYS A 129 21.87 7.22 2.25
C LYS A 129 21.85 8.73 2.09
N GLY A 130 20.85 9.36 2.70
CA GLY A 130 20.73 10.82 2.66
C GLY A 130 19.81 11.38 3.74
N THR A 131 19.68 12.70 3.75
CA THR A 131 18.69 13.40 4.58
C THR A 131 17.35 13.47 3.87
N ILE A 132 16.27 13.68 4.63
CA ILE A 132 14.91 13.70 4.10
C ILE A 132 14.69 14.76 3.02
N GLY A 133 15.44 15.87 3.07
CA GLY A 133 15.37 16.94 2.06
C GLY A 133 15.86 16.53 0.67
N SER A 134 16.64 15.46 0.57
CA SER A 134 17.11 14.87 -0.70
C SER A 134 16.46 13.53 -1.02
N LEU A 135 15.34 13.19 -0.36
CA LEU A 135 14.61 11.95 -0.62
C LEU A 135 14.07 11.92 -2.05
N PRO A 136 14.44 10.93 -2.87
CA PRO A 136 13.89 10.79 -4.21
C PRO A 136 12.36 10.53 -4.15
N ALA A 137 11.59 11.25 -4.95
CA ALA A 137 10.12 11.22 -4.89
C ALA A 137 9.55 9.82 -5.20
N ASN A 138 10.13 9.14 -6.21
CA ASN A 138 9.64 7.88 -6.73
C ASN A 138 10.62 6.75 -6.43
N THR A 139 10.80 6.44 -5.15
CA THR A 139 11.66 5.35 -4.70
C THR A 139 10.99 4.57 -3.59
N VAL A 140 11.41 3.33 -3.38
CA VAL A 140 11.11 2.57 -2.17
C VAL A 140 12.40 2.50 -1.34
N CYS A 141 12.34 2.94 -0.10
CA CYS A 141 13.49 2.96 0.78
C CYS A 141 13.10 2.92 2.26
N CYS A 142 14.07 2.72 3.13
CA CYS A 142 13.84 2.87 4.57
C CYS A 142 13.98 4.34 4.97
N LEU A 143 13.00 4.86 5.71
CA LEU A 143 13.11 6.13 6.41
C LEU A 143 13.54 5.91 7.86
N PHE A 144 14.22 6.89 8.40
CA PHE A 144 14.71 6.89 9.77
C PHE A 144 14.38 8.20 10.49
N LYS A 145 14.08 8.09 11.79
CA LYS A 145 13.95 9.22 12.71
C LYS A 145 15.21 9.27 13.57
N LYS A 146 15.98 10.34 13.45
CA LYS A 146 17.16 10.60 14.28
C LYS A 146 16.75 11.43 15.49
N VAL A 147 17.11 10.98 16.69
CA VAL A 147 16.97 11.70 17.95
C VAL A 147 18.28 11.49 18.73
N ASP A 148 18.89 12.56 19.21
CA ASP A 148 20.12 12.51 19.99
C ASP A 148 21.21 11.59 19.41
N ASP A 149 21.52 11.78 18.14
CA ASP A 149 22.51 11.00 17.37
C ASP A 149 22.20 9.50 17.16
N LYS A 150 21.04 9.03 17.58
CA LYS A 150 20.58 7.67 17.35
C LYS A 150 19.37 7.62 16.41
N MET A 151 19.33 6.60 15.56
CA MET A 151 18.12 6.28 14.81
C MET A 151 17.19 5.49 15.73
N ASN A 152 16.12 6.13 16.20
CA ASN A 152 15.20 5.51 17.16
C ASN A 152 13.96 4.88 16.50
N HIS A 153 13.73 5.14 15.23
CA HIS A 153 12.59 4.60 14.50
C HIS A 153 12.90 4.41 13.01
N THR A 154 12.22 3.47 12.37
CA THR A 154 12.32 3.23 10.92
C THR A 154 10.96 2.85 10.33
N GLY A 155 10.78 3.12 9.04
CA GLY A 155 9.62 2.77 8.24
C GLY A 155 9.99 2.55 6.79
N LEU A 156 9.11 1.95 6.01
CA LEU A 156 9.26 1.78 4.58
C LEU A 156 8.60 2.95 3.84
N TYR A 157 9.39 3.79 3.19
CA TYR A 157 8.90 4.78 2.24
C TYR A 157 8.42 4.07 0.99
N ILE A 158 7.22 4.39 0.59
CA ILE A 158 6.53 3.71 -0.49
C ILE A 158 6.31 4.61 -1.71
N GLY A 159 7.04 5.73 -1.82
CA GLY A 159 6.81 6.75 -2.84
C GLY A 159 5.68 7.72 -2.48
N GLY A 160 5.45 8.72 -3.33
CA GLY A 160 4.31 9.65 -3.20
C GLY A 160 4.21 10.39 -1.86
N GLY A 161 5.32 10.61 -1.16
CA GLY A 161 5.32 11.24 0.15
C GLY A 161 4.69 10.39 1.28
N GLN A 162 4.61 9.06 1.12
CA GLN A 162 3.98 8.15 2.07
C GLN A 162 4.97 7.16 2.68
N VAL A 163 4.79 6.84 3.95
CA VAL A 163 5.57 5.84 4.67
C VAL A 163 4.65 4.85 5.39
N ILE A 164 4.97 3.57 5.33
CA ILE A 164 4.33 2.53 6.15
C ILE A 164 5.33 2.12 7.22
N HIS A 165 4.91 2.17 8.47
CA HIS A 165 5.75 1.82 9.61
C HIS A 165 4.94 1.19 10.74
N CYS A 166 5.61 0.54 11.68
CA CYS A 166 4.96 -0.07 12.83
C CYS A 166 5.21 0.80 14.09
N SER A 167 4.13 1.45 14.58
CA SER A 167 4.12 2.26 15.81
C SER A 167 2.73 2.19 16.44
N GLY A 168 2.59 1.34 17.47
CA GLY A 168 1.30 0.93 18.00
C GLY A 168 0.63 -0.16 17.16
N GLU A 169 0.57 0.04 15.86
CA GLU A 169 0.20 -0.92 14.83
C GLU A 169 0.92 -0.55 13.51
N VAL A 170 0.86 -1.41 12.51
CA VAL A 170 1.33 -1.08 11.16
C VAL A 170 0.37 -0.07 10.56
N LYS A 171 0.87 1.10 10.21
CA LYS A 171 0.08 2.21 9.69
C LYS A 171 0.80 2.95 8.57
N ARG A 172 0.01 3.67 7.79
CA ARG A 172 0.49 4.58 6.75
C ARG A 172 0.39 6.01 7.24
N GLU A 173 1.42 6.81 7.00
CA GLU A 173 1.46 8.23 7.32
C GLU A 173 2.09 9.04 6.18
N ALA A 174 1.76 10.34 6.11
CA ALA A 174 2.47 11.26 5.24
C ALA A 174 3.85 11.59 5.81
N VAL A 175 4.86 11.65 4.95
CA VAL A 175 6.24 12.02 5.32
C VAL A 175 6.34 13.49 5.74
N SER A 176 5.38 14.33 5.38
CA SER A 176 5.30 15.75 5.75
C SER A 176 5.16 16.01 7.26
N ASN A 177 4.91 15.01 8.07
CA ASN A 177 4.97 15.15 9.52
C ASN A 177 6.43 15.21 9.97
N LYS A 178 7.02 16.31 10.07
CA LYS A 178 8.40 16.76 10.39
C LYS A 178 9.32 15.83 11.22
N SER A 179 8.94 14.57 11.46
CA SER A 179 9.65 13.64 12.33
C SER A 179 10.65 12.72 11.60
N TRP A 180 10.50 12.53 10.30
CA TRP A 180 11.46 11.77 9.49
C TRP A 180 12.63 12.64 9.11
N THR A 181 13.86 12.14 9.27
CA THR A 181 15.08 12.92 9.14
C THR A 181 16.02 12.43 8.06
N HIS A 182 16.06 11.10 7.85
CA HIS A 182 16.98 10.44 6.95
C HIS A 182 16.29 9.33 6.15
N PHE A 183 16.91 8.97 5.02
CA PHE A 183 16.52 7.81 4.24
C PHE A 183 17.75 6.95 3.87
N ALA A 184 17.50 5.67 3.58
CA ALA A 184 18.49 4.77 3.04
C ALA A 184 17.85 3.81 2.03
N ILE A 185 18.41 3.71 0.83
CA ILE A 185 17.95 2.82 -0.22
C ILE A 185 18.62 1.46 -0.02
N PRO A 186 17.86 0.38 0.18
CA PRO A 186 18.42 -0.96 0.32
C PRO A 186 19.15 -1.41 -0.96
N LYS A 187 20.26 -2.12 -0.81
CA LYS A 187 20.87 -2.82 -1.96
C LYS A 187 19.92 -3.85 -2.54
N GLY A 188 19.87 -3.92 -3.86
CA GLY A 188 19.01 -4.83 -4.61
C GLY A 188 17.60 -4.34 -4.85
N ILE A 189 17.31 -3.07 -4.48
CA ILE A 189 16.08 -2.33 -4.84
C ILE A 189 16.41 -1.00 -5.54
N GLU A 190 17.70 -0.66 -5.59
CA GLU A 190 18.19 0.50 -6.34
C GLU A 190 17.88 0.35 -7.83
N GLY A 191 17.32 1.39 -8.42
CA GLY A 191 16.90 1.37 -9.84
C GLY A 191 15.54 0.72 -10.09
N ASP A 192 14.99 -0.04 -9.14
CA ASP A 192 13.59 -0.43 -9.12
C ASP A 192 12.75 0.80 -8.76
N THR A 193 12.57 1.69 -9.73
CA THR A 193 11.52 2.70 -9.60
C THR A 193 10.22 1.99 -9.92
N PRO A 194 9.31 1.81 -8.95
CA PRO A 194 7.97 1.37 -9.29
C PRO A 194 7.41 2.33 -10.32
N ALA A 195 6.65 1.84 -11.27
CA ALA A 195 5.77 2.70 -12.10
C ALA A 195 4.71 3.31 -11.19
N TRP A 196 5.20 4.10 -10.22
CA TRP A 196 4.46 4.51 -9.04
C TRP A 196 3.75 5.82 -9.34
N ARG A 197 2.43 5.75 -9.29
CA ARG A 197 1.61 6.94 -9.25
C ARG A 197 1.39 7.38 -7.80
N PRO A 198 1.39 8.68 -7.52
CA PRO A 198 1.14 9.19 -6.16
C PRO A 198 -0.22 8.73 -5.66
N THR A 199 -0.34 8.58 -4.36
CA THR A 199 -1.66 8.38 -3.73
C THR A 199 -2.49 9.64 -3.93
N ILE A 200 -3.61 9.52 -4.65
CA ILE A 200 -4.55 10.62 -4.88
C ILE A 200 -5.87 10.35 -4.16
N ARG A 201 -6.49 11.42 -3.69
CA ARG A 201 -7.73 11.40 -2.90
C ARG A 201 -8.46 12.72 -3.04
N ARG A 202 -9.63 12.84 -2.45
CA ARG A 202 -10.39 14.10 -2.45
C ARG A 202 -9.51 15.29 -2.05
N GLY A 203 -9.52 16.34 -2.88
CA GLY A 203 -8.66 17.51 -2.78
C GLY A 203 -7.34 17.42 -3.53
N SER A 204 -6.94 16.25 -4.05
CA SER A 204 -5.80 16.14 -4.98
C SER A 204 -6.12 16.77 -6.33
N SER A 205 -5.08 17.23 -7.05
CA SER A 205 -5.20 17.76 -8.40
C SER A 205 -3.94 17.48 -9.22
N GLY A 206 -4.06 17.51 -10.54
CA GLY A 206 -2.97 17.32 -11.50
C GLY A 206 -3.15 16.12 -12.42
N ASP A 207 -2.08 15.79 -13.16
CA ASP A 207 -2.13 14.80 -14.25
C ASP A 207 -2.46 13.39 -13.78
N ASP A 208 -2.00 12.96 -12.58
CA ASP A 208 -2.37 11.66 -12.05
C ASP A 208 -3.86 11.57 -11.69
N VAL A 209 -4.47 12.66 -11.22
CA VAL A 209 -5.92 12.71 -11.00
C VAL A 209 -6.64 12.59 -12.33
N LYS A 210 -6.24 13.38 -13.32
CA LYS A 210 -6.82 13.34 -14.68
C LYS A 210 -6.72 11.95 -15.28
N TYR A 211 -5.57 11.31 -15.17
CA TYR A 211 -5.35 9.96 -15.68
C TYR A 211 -6.26 8.91 -14.99
N ALA A 212 -6.40 8.96 -13.68
CA ALA A 212 -7.35 8.08 -12.99
C ALA A 212 -8.79 8.31 -13.43
N GLN A 213 -9.17 9.57 -13.62
CA GLN A 213 -10.49 9.97 -14.12
C GLN A 213 -10.72 9.45 -15.56
N GLU A 214 -9.73 9.53 -16.43
CA GLU A 214 -9.80 9.01 -17.80
C GLU A 214 -10.03 7.49 -17.81
N ILE A 215 -9.35 6.73 -16.96
CA ILE A 215 -9.57 5.29 -16.82
C ILE A 215 -11.00 5.02 -16.31
N LEU A 216 -11.42 5.72 -15.26
CA LEU A 216 -12.76 5.53 -14.68
C LEU A 216 -13.86 5.85 -15.69
N LEU A 217 -13.72 6.91 -16.48
CA LEU A 217 -14.64 7.24 -17.59
C LEU A 217 -14.65 6.14 -18.65
N GLY A 218 -13.47 5.66 -19.05
CA GLY A 218 -13.35 4.55 -20.01
C GLY A 218 -13.98 3.25 -19.52
N LEU A 219 -14.08 3.07 -18.20
CA LEU A 219 -14.77 1.96 -17.55
C LEU A 219 -16.27 2.22 -17.31
N GLY A 220 -16.79 3.41 -17.71
CA GLY A 220 -18.21 3.76 -17.60
C GLY A 220 -18.64 4.37 -16.26
N TYR A 221 -17.70 4.79 -15.39
CA TYR A 221 -18.06 5.46 -14.16
C TYR A 221 -18.45 6.92 -14.37
N ASP A 222 -19.50 7.39 -13.69
CA ASP A 222 -19.98 8.78 -13.76
C ASP A 222 -19.08 9.72 -12.95
N LEU A 223 -18.41 10.63 -13.65
CA LEU A 223 -17.62 11.72 -13.04
C LEU A 223 -18.32 13.09 -13.10
N GLY A 224 -19.59 13.11 -13.55
CA GLY A 224 -20.37 14.33 -13.73
C GLY A 224 -19.94 15.16 -14.94
N THR A 225 -20.42 16.40 -15.00
CA THR A 225 -20.25 17.29 -16.16
C THR A 225 -18.79 17.70 -16.43
N TYR A 226 -17.93 17.64 -15.43
CA TYR A 226 -16.51 18.05 -15.56
C TYR A 226 -15.61 16.92 -16.10
N GLY A 227 -16.06 15.67 -16.02
CA GLY A 227 -15.31 14.51 -16.53
C GLY A 227 -13.91 14.41 -15.94
N ALA A 228 -12.90 14.24 -16.80
CA ALA A 228 -11.49 14.13 -16.42
C ALA A 228 -10.82 15.51 -16.35
N ASP A 229 -11.21 16.33 -15.39
CA ASP A 229 -10.74 17.71 -15.20
C ASP A 229 -9.43 17.83 -14.41
N GLY A 230 -8.90 16.72 -13.91
CA GLY A 230 -7.71 16.68 -13.08
C GLY A 230 -7.92 17.19 -11.65
N LYS A 231 -9.18 17.32 -11.18
CA LYS A 231 -9.51 17.70 -9.80
C LYS A 231 -10.28 16.57 -9.12
N PHE A 232 -9.74 16.04 -8.05
CA PHE A 232 -10.37 14.95 -7.31
C PHE A 232 -11.51 15.48 -6.42
N GLY A 233 -12.69 15.60 -6.98
CA GLY A 233 -13.91 16.04 -6.31
C GLY A 233 -14.74 14.89 -5.74
N GLY A 234 -15.96 15.21 -5.26
CA GLY A 234 -16.89 14.21 -4.69
C GLY A 234 -17.34 13.16 -5.70
N LYS A 235 -17.52 13.52 -6.98
CA LYS A 235 -17.88 12.57 -8.04
C LYS A 235 -16.76 11.57 -8.31
N THR A 236 -15.51 12.06 -8.39
CA THR A 236 -14.33 11.20 -8.52
C THR A 236 -14.19 10.26 -7.33
N GLU A 237 -14.39 10.75 -6.09
CA GLU A 237 -14.36 9.91 -4.89
C GLU A 237 -15.43 8.79 -4.93
N SER A 238 -16.64 9.13 -5.36
CA SER A 238 -17.74 8.16 -5.47
C SER A 238 -17.44 7.09 -6.52
N ALA A 239 -16.91 7.48 -7.68
CA ALA A 239 -16.48 6.57 -8.73
C ALA A 239 -15.36 5.64 -8.27
N VAL A 240 -14.34 6.17 -7.57
CA VAL A 240 -13.26 5.37 -6.98
C VAL A 240 -13.79 4.36 -5.99
N LYS A 241 -14.70 4.76 -5.07
CA LYS A 241 -15.33 3.84 -4.12
C LYS A 241 -16.16 2.74 -4.80
N ALA A 242 -16.85 3.06 -5.88
CA ALA A 242 -17.59 2.08 -6.67
C ALA A 242 -16.62 1.08 -7.31
N PHE A 243 -15.60 1.57 -8.01
CA PHE A 243 -14.55 0.76 -8.61
C PHE A 243 -13.86 -0.16 -7.59
N GLN A 244 -13.52 0.38 -6.42
CA GLN A 244 -12.88 -0.40 -5.34
C GLN A 244 -13.77 -1.56 -4.87
N ARG A 245 -15.07 -1.33 -4.68
CA ARG A 245 -16.03 -2.39 -4.29
C ARG A 245 -16.12 -3.49 -5.33
N GLU A 246 -16.23 -3.13 -6.60
CA GLU A 246 -16.35 -4.07 -7.70
C GLU A 246 -15.09 -4.92 -7.89
N ASN A 247 -13.93 -4.37 -7.53
CA ASN A 247 -12.64 -5.07 -7.60
C ASN A 247 -12.19 -5.71 -6.27
N GLY A 248 -13.09 -5.80 -5.28
CA GLY A 248 -12.80 -6.45 -3.99
C GLY A 248 -11.77 -5.71 -3.13
N LEU A 249 -11.57 -4.40 -3.38
CA LEU A 249 -10.68 -3.53 -2.62
C LEU A 249 -11.43 -2.87 -1.44
N ASN A 250 -10.66 -2.30 -0.50
CA ASN A 250 -11.24 -1.44 0.52
C ASN A 250 -11.77 -0.16 -0.14
N ALA A 251 -13.09 0.09 -0.01
CA ALA A 251 -13.76 1.22 -0.64
C ALA A 251 -13.59 2.52 0.17
N ASP A 252 -12.34 2.95 0.38
CA ASP A 252 -11.97 4.16 1.12
C ASP A 252 -12.00 5.44 0.27
N GLY A 253 -12.10 5.32 -1.04
CA GLY A 253 -12.10 6.44 -1.99
C GLY A 253 -10.71 7.03 -2.22
N ILE A 254 -9.65 6.30 -1.84
CA ILE A 254 -8.26 6.70 -2.02
C ILE A 254 -7.63 5.85 -3.12
N VAL A 255 -7.12 6.47 -4.15
CA VAL A 255 -6.36 5.75 -5.19
C VAL A 255 -4.91 5.62 -4.71
N GLY A 256 -4.69 4.57 -3.92
CA GLY A 256 -3.37 4.11 -3.50
C GLY A 256 -2.83 3.02 -4.43
N PRO A 257 -1.71 2.36 -4.06
CA PRO A 257 -1.04 1.35 -4.89
C PRO A 257 -1.95 0.26 -5.44
N LEU A 258 -2.75 -0.34 -4.56
CA LEU A 258 -3.66 -1.43 -4.96
C LEU A 258 -4.78 -0.95 -5.89
N THR A 259 -5.26 0.27 -5.66
CA THR A 259 -6.28 0.88 -6.53
C THR A 259 -5.69 1.26 -7.88
N TRP A 260 -4.48 1.82 -7.90
CA TRP A 260 -3.76 2.10 -9.14
C TRP A 260 -3.53 0.83 -9.96
N GLU A 261 -3.07 -0.24 -9.34
CA GLU A 261 -2.88 -1.52 -10.03
C GLU A 261 -4.16 -2.03 -10.65
N ALA A 262 -5.25 -2.00 -9.89
CA ALA A 262 -6.55 -2.44 -10.39
C ALA A 262 -7.02 -1.56 -11.56
N LEU A 263 -6.83 -0.23 -11.48
CA LEU A 263 -7.14 0.71 -12.56
C LEU A 263 -6.31 0.44 -13.82
N GLU A 264 -4.99 0.25 -13.67
CA GLU A 264 -4.10 -0.04 -14.81
C GLU A 264 -4.45 -1.37 -15.47
N LYS A 265 -4.80 -2.37 -14.66
CA LYS A 265 -5.23 -3.69 -15.17
C LYS A 265 -6.60 -3.65 -15.85
N ALA A 266 -7.50 -2.83 -15.34
CA ALA A 266 -8.85 -2.67 -15.89
C ALA A 266 -8.91 -1.65 -17.05
N LYS A 267 -7.83 -0.88 -17.24
CA LYS A 267 -7.76 0.13 -18.30
C LYS A 267 -8.13 -0.50 -19.65
N PRO A 268 -9.09 0.11 -20.36
CA PRO A 268 -9.41 -0.34 -21.70
C PRO A 268 -8.13 -0.38 -22.57
N ASP A 269 -7.91 -1.46 -23.27
CA ASP A 269 -6.72 -1.70 -24.10
C ASP A 269 -6.60 -0.77 -25.31
N GLY A 270 -7.57 0.12 -25.48
CA GLY A 270 -7.66 1.00 -26.65
C GLY A 270 -8.04 0.26 -27.94
N ALA A 271 -8.31 -1.03 -27.87
CA ALA A 271 -8.78 -1.79 -29.01
C ALA A 271 -10.13 -1.24 -29.47
N LEU A 272 -10.24 -0.94 -30.75
CA LEU A 272 -11.49 -0.55 -31.36
C LEU A 272 -12.32 -1.81 -31.61
N TYR A 273 -13.43 -1.93 -30.90
CA TYR A 273 -14.40 -2.99 -31.13
C TYR A 273 -15.46 -2.52 -32.11
N THR A 274 -15.69 -3.29 -33.16
CA THR A 274 -16.83 -3.06 -34.03
C THR A 274 -18.04 -3.78 -33.45
N VAL A 275 -19.00 -3.00 -32.97
CA VAL A 275 -20.28 -3.53 -32.51
C VAL A 275 -21.28 -3.47 -33.66
N THR A 276 -21.69 -4.62 -34.15
CA THR A 276 -22.76 -4.71 -35.15
C THR A 276 -24.09 -4.92 -34.41
N ILE A 277 -24.97 -3.93 -34.52
CA ILE A 277 -26.32 -4.00 -33.96
C ILE A 277 -27.27 -4.29 -35.12
N PRO A 278 -27.77 -5.50 -35.28
CA PRO A 278 -28.64 -5.87 -36.37
C PRO A 278 -30.02 -5.20 -36.23
N HIS A 279 -30.60 -4.82 -37.38
CA HIS A 279 -31.99 -4.34 -37.50
C HIS A 279 -32.35 -3.09 -36.68
N VAL A 280 -31.40 -2.14 -36.49
CA VAL A 280 -31.73 -0.83 -35.93
C VAL A 280 -32.17 0.14 -37.03
N THR A 281 -33.19 0.95 -36.71
CA THR A 281 -33.61 2.01 -37.62
C THR A 281 -32.53 3.10 -37.68
N LYS A 282 -32.48 3.84 -38.82
CA LYS A 282 -31.55 4.97 -38.97
C LYS A 282 -31.60 5.95 -37.79
N PHE A 283 -32.79 6.26 -37.29
CA PHE A 283 -32.97 7.18 -36.16
C PHE A 283 -32.32 6.66 -34.86
N LYS A 284 -32.47 5.36 -34.57
CA LYS A 284 -31.81 4.75 -33.40
C LYS A 284 -30.30 4.66 -33.56
N ALA A 285 -29.81 4.40 -34.77
CA ALA A 285 -28.39 4.37 -35.07
C ALA A 285 -27.74 5.76 -34.92
N GLU A 286 -28.40 6.82 -35.41
CA GLU A 286 -27.94 8.20 -35.22
C GLU A 286 -27.88 8.62 -33.75
N ALA A 287 -28.85 8.21 -32.94
CA ALA A 287 -28.84 8.45 -31.51
C ALA A 287 -27.65 7.75 -30.82
N LEU A 288 -27.39 6.47 -31.14
CA LEU A 288 -26.26 5.72 -30.60
C LEU A 288 -24.90 6.35 -30.96
N VAL A 289 -24.73 6.77 -32.23
CA VAL A 289 -23.49 7.44 -32.69
C VAL A 289 -23.27 8.77 -31.97
N LYS A 290 -24.34 9.49 -31.64
CA LYS A 290 -24.26 10.76 -30.93
C LYS A 290 -23.79 10.62 -29.49
N ASP A 291 -24.10 9.47 -28.84
CA ASP A 291 -23.75 9.22 -27.45
C ASP A 291 -22.33 8.68 -27.26
N TYR A 292 -21.66 8.25 -28.33
CA TYR A 292 -20.32 7.66 -28.29
C TYR A 292 -19.34 8.42 -29.18
N ALA A 293 -18.37 9.11 -28.57
CA ALA A 293 -17.33 9.84 -29.30
C ALA A 293 -16.49 8.86 -30.15
N GLY A 294 -16.38 9.15 -31.43
CA GLY A 294 -15.66 8.31 -32.41
C GLY A 294 -16.48 7.20 -33.05
N ALA A 295 -17.76 7.04 -32.71
CA ALA A 295 -18.65 6.12 -33.40
C ALA A 295 -19.00 6.61 -34.82
N SER A 296 -19.21 5.68 -35.74
CA SER A 296 -19.66 5.94 -37.09
C SER A 296 -20.70 4.91 -37.51
N MET A 297 -21.56 5.29 -38.46
CA MET A 297 -22.56 4.41 -39.04
C MET A 297 -22.15 3.94 -40.44
N LYS A 298 -22.40 2.68 -40.72
CA LYS A 298 -22.37 2.17 -42.10
C LYS A 298 -23.74 1.56 -42.41
N LYS A 299 -24.30 1.93 -43.56
CA LYS A 299 -25.53 1.32 -44.10
C LYS A 299 -25.16 -0.07 -44.61
N GLU A 300 -25.88 -1.10 -44.15
CA GLU A 300 -25.84 -2.39 -44.81
C GLU A 300 -26.63 -2.29 -46.13
N GLU A 301 -26.00 -2.77 -47.21
CA GLU A 301 -26.65 -2.84 -48.53
C GLU A 301 -27.59 -4.04 -48.64
#